data_0e3619345da32d9884043d943e3e1ed4
#
_entry.id   0e3619345da32d9884043d943e3e1ed4
#
_cell.length_a   1.000
_cell.length_b   1.000
_cell.length_c   1.000
_cell.angle_alpha   90.00
_cell.angle_beta   90.00
_cell.angle_gamma   90.00
#
_symmetry.space_group_name_H-M   'P 1'
#
loop_
_entity.id
_entity.type
_entity.pdbx_description
1 polymer ?
#
loop_
_entity_poly.entity_id
_entity_poly.type
_entity_poly.pdbx_seq_one_letter_code
_entity_poly.pdbx_strand_id
1 'polypeptide(L)'
;MTFGESIKTCFSKFVTYQGRASRSEYWFFYLANFLASIVLGFIPFVSFFYGIAAIFPSCAVLVRRYHDIGKSGWFAFAPTLALTIIAPIIIIFWFASLYNEEAGNIGVSAILGPIFLFFIVAIVGIVWGIVFPCMPSQKGTNKYGPNPYQ
;
A
#
# COMPACT_ATOMS: atom_id res chain seq x y z
N MET A 1 -7.49 1.42 21.20
CA MET A 1 -7.39 2.76 20.55
C MET A 1 -8.71 3.01 19.85
N THR A 2 -9.33 4.16 20.09
CA THR A 2 -10.59 4.57 19.44
C THR A 2 -10.30 5.12 18.02
N PHE A 3 -11.36 5.27 17.20
CA PHE A 3 -11.23 5.81 15.84
C PHE A 3 -10.59 7.23 15.84
N GLY A 4 -11.10 8.13 16.71
CA GLY A 4 -10.56 9.49 16.82
C GLY A 4 -9.12 9.56 17.32
N GLU A 5 -8.78 8.73 18.31
CA GLU A 5 -7.40 8.61 18.80
C GLU A 5 -6.43 8.14 17.71
N SER A 6 -6.85 7.20 16.87
CA SER A 6 -6.03 6.68 15.77
C SER A 6 -5.72 7.77 14.75
N ILE A 7 -6.72 8.54 14.35
CA ILE A 7 -6.55 9.66 13.42
C ILE A 7 -5.59 10.70 14.04
N LYS A 8 -5.85 11.12 15.27
CA LYS A 8 -5.01 12.10 15.97
C LYS A 8 -3.56 11.62 16.09
N THR A 9 -3.35 10.35 16.43
CA THR A 9 -2.03 9.74 16.57
C THR A 9 -1.30 9.69 15.22
N CYS A 10 -1.97 9.32 14.13
CA CYS A 10 -1.36 9.26 12.81
C CYS A 10 -0.98 10.66 12.31
N PHE A 11 -1.82 11.67 12.53
CA PHE A 11 -1.46 13.05 12.17
C PHE A 11 -0.39 13.66 13.09
N SER A 12 -0.36 13.35 14.37
CA SER A 12 0.73 13.79 15.25
C SER A 12 2.07 13.12 14.93
N LYS A 13 2.04 11.89 14.39
CA LYS A 13 3.19 11.13 13.93
C LYS A 13 3.33 11.12 12.41
N PHE A 14 2.94 12.19 11.78
CA PHE A 14 2.81 12.39 10.34
C PHE A 14 4.05 11.95 9.51
N VAL A 15 5.26 12.22 10.00
CA VAL A 15 6.53 11.79 9.38
C VAL A 15 7.38 10.91 10.30
N THR A 16 6.77 10.34 11.36
CA THR A 16 7.50 9.48 12.29
C THR A 16 7.41 8.03 11.83
N TYR A 17 8.51 7.55 11.27
CA TYR A 17 8.64 6.17 10.79
C TYR A 17 9.15 5.21 11.88
N GLN A 18 9.60 5.74 13.01
CA GLN A 18 10.07 4.95 14.16
C GLN A 18 8.91 4.50 15.05
N GLY A 19 9.15 3.42 15.81
CA GLY A 19 8.15 2.87 16.72
C GLY A 19 7.27 1.80 16.07
N ARG A 20 6.17 1.48 16.76
CA ARG A 20 5.22 0.42 16.37
C ARG A 20 3.81 0.99 16.31
N ALA A 21 2.99 0.49 15.38
CA ALA A 21 1.57 0.83 15.28
C ALA A 21 0.69 -0.40 15.50
N SER A 22 -0.39 -0.22 16.27
CA SER A 22 -1.38 -1.27 16.48
C SER A 22 -2.22 -1.53 15.23
N ARG A 23 -2.91 -2.68 15.17
CA ARG A 23 -3.87 -2.97 14.09
C ARG A 23 -4.98 -1.92 14.02
N SER A 24 -5.51 -1.52 15.18
CA SER A 24 -6.57 -0.51 15.25
C SER A 24 -6.09 0.86 14.75
N GLU A 25 -4.86 1.27 15.08
CA GLU A 25 -4.26 2.50 14.57
C GLU A 25 -4.19 2.47 13.04
N TYR A 26 -3.68 1.39 12.46
CA TYR A 26 -3.56 1.20 11.03
C TYR A 26 -4.91 1.21 10.31
N TRP A 27 -5.83 0.32 10.70
CA TRP A 27 -7.10 0.16 10.00
C TRP A 27 -8.05 1.33 10.15
N PHE A 28 -8.10 1.97 11.32
CA PHE A 28 -8.94 3.15 11.52
C PHE A 28 -8.42 4.34 10.73
N PHE A 29 -7.09 4.47 10.60
CA PHE A 29 -6.52 5.51 9.76
C PHE A 29 -6.80 5.27 8.27
N TYR A 30 -6.66 4.05 7.79
CA TYR A 30 -7.02 3.72 6.40
C TYR A 30 -8.50 3.91 6.12
N LEU A 31 -9.39 3.52 7.04
CA LEU A 31 -10.82 3.79 6.93
C LEU A 31 -11.11 5.29 6.85
N ALA A 32 -10.47 6.09 7.70
CA ALA A 32 -10.63 7.54 7.67
C ALA A 32 -10.17 8.16 6.34
N ASN A 33 -9.01 7.73 5.83
CA ASN A 33 -8.53 8.17 4.51
C ASN A 33 -9.47 7.75 3.37
N PHE A 34 -10.00 6.54 3.42
CA PHE A 34 -10.96 6.05 2.43
C PHE A 34 -12.23 6.90 2.41
N LEU A 35 -12.82 7.16 3.59
CA LEU A 35 -14.00 8.02 3.70
C LEU A 35 -13.72 9.45 3.25
N ALA A 36 -12.59 10.01 3.66
CA ALA A 36 -12.17 11.34 3.23
C ALA A 36 -11.96 11.41 1.70
N SER A 37 -11.37 10.38 1.11
CA SER A 37 -11.18 10.30 -0.35
C SER A 37 -12.50 10.26 -1.12
N ILE A 38 -13.52 9.60 -0.60
CA ILE A 38 -14.87 9.60 -1.20
C ILE A 38 -15.45 11.01 -1.17
N VAL A 39 -15.43 11.66 0.00
CA VAL A 39 -16.01 13.01 0.16
C VAL A 39 -15.25 14.05 -0.67
N LEU A 40 -13.93 14.04 -0.60
CA LEU A 40 -13.07 15.01 -1.30
C LEU A 40 -12.97 14.74 -2.80
N GLY A 41 -13.25 13.50 -3.23
CA GLY A 41 -13.24 13.11 -4.64
C GLY A 41 -14.21 13.91 -5.52
N PHE A 42 -15.24 14.50 -4.93
CA PHE A 42 -16.16 15.40 -5.65
C PHE A 42 -15.54 16.78 -5.96
N ILE A 43 -14.39 17.10 -5.37
CA ILE A 43 -13.71 18.40 -5.57
C ILE A 43 -12.28 18.12 -6.09
N PRO A 44 -12.05 18.10 -7.43
CA PRO A 44 -10.82 17.60 -8.03
C PRO A 44 -9.52 18.24 -7.48
N PHE A 45 -9.50 19.57 -7.33
CA PHE A 45 -8.33 20.27 -6.80
C PHE A 45 -8.01 19.87 -5.35
N VAL A 46 -9.03 19.81 -4.49
CA VAL A 46 -8.88 19.44 -3.07
C VAL A 46 -8.44 17.99 -2.96
N SER A 47 -9.03 17.10 -3.76
CA SER A 47 -8.68 15.68 -3.83
C SER A 47 -7.21 15.47 -4.20
N PHE A 48 -6.70 16.22 -5.18
CA PHE A 48 -5.30 16.15 -5.60
C PHE A 48 -4.33 16.53 -4.46
N PHE A 49 -4.53 17.67 -3.82
CA PHE A 49 -3.67 18.12 -2.72
C PHE A 49 -3.80 17.22 -1.47
N TYR A 50 -5.02 16.77 -1.17
CA TYR A 50 -5.25 15.81 -0.10
C TYR A 50 -4.51 14.51 -0.36
N GLY A 51 -4.56 13.97 -1.59
CA GLY A 51 -3.87 12.75 -1.97
C GLY A 51 -2.37 12.83 -1.73
N ILE A 52 -1.74 13.95 -2.13
CA ILE A 52 -0.31 14.19 -1.87
C ILE A 52 -0.03 14.27 -0.36
N ALA A 53 -0.83 15.04 0.38
CA ALA A 53 -0.64 15.20 1.82
C ALA A 53 -0.83 13.89 2.60
N ALA A 54 -1.78 13.04 2.18
CA ALA A 54 -2.09 11.78 2.82
C ALA A 54 -1.01 10.69 2.60
N ILE A 55 -0.13 10.83 1.61
CA ILE A 55 0.96 9.88 1.36
C ILE A 55 1.86 9.75 2.60
N PHE A 56 2.28 10.87 3.19
CA PHE A 56 3.23 10.87 4.29
C PHE A 56 2.73 10.11 5.53
N PRO A 57 1.55 10.45 6.11
CA PRO A 57 1.05 9.72 7.27
C PRO A 57 0.66 8.28 6.94
N SER A 58 0.22 7.99 5.70
CA SER A 58 -0.06 6.62 5.26
C SER A 58 1.20 5.76 5.22
N CYS A 59 2.29 6.28 4.68
CA CYS A 59 3.58 5.61 4.69
C CYS A 59 4.11 5.44 6.13
N ALA A 60 3.97 6.45 6.98
CA ALA A 60 4.45 6.40 8.35
C ALA A 60 3.72 5.33 9.18
N VAL A 61 2.38 5.26 9.11
CA VAL A 61 1.61 4.24 9.83
C VAL A 61 1.86 2.84 9.27
N LEU A 62 2.02 2.70 7.94
CA LEU A 62 2.34 1.44 7.29
C LEU A 62 3.69 0.90 7.79
N VAL A 63 4.75 1.70 7.74
CA VAL A 63 6.09 1.31 8.23
C VAL A 63 6.03 0.90 9.70
N ARG A 64 5.40 1.70 10.57
CA ARG A 64 5.23 1.38 11.98
C ARG A 64 4.43 0.10 12.21
N ARG A 65 3.47 -0.20 11.32
CA ARG A 65 2.73 -1.47 11.37
C ARG A 65 3.62 -2.66 10.99
N TYR A 66 4.48 -2.52 9.99
CA TYR A 66 5.45 -3.57 9.65
C TYR A 66 6.51 -3.76 10.76
N HIS A 67 6.93 -2.69 11.42
CA HIS A 67 7.78 -2.77 12.61
C HIS A 67 7.11 -3.56 13.75
N ASP A 68 5.80 -3.45 13.90
CA ASP A 68 5.04 -4.15 14.93
C ASP A 68 5.01 -5.67 14.73
N ILE A 69 5.06 -6.15 13.49
CA ILE A 69 5.21 -7.58 13.14
C ILE A 69 6.68 -8.01 12.98
N GLY A 70 7.65 -7.17 13.38
CA GLY A 70 9.08 -7.47 13.34
C GLY A 70 9.75 -7.35 11.98
N LYS A 71 9.05 -6.84 10.97
CA LYS A 71 9.59 -6.60 9.63
C LYS A 71 10.21 -5.21 9.53
N SER A 72 11.15 -5.03 8.58
CA SER A 72 11.72 -3.70 8.32
C SER A 72 10.74 -2.82 7.55
N GLY A 73 10.86 -1.49 7.69
CA GLY A 73 10.06 -0.55 6.92
C GLY A 73 10.25 -0.69 5.41
N TRP A 74 11.44 -1.06 4.95
CA TRP A 74 11.70 -1.34 3.54
C TRP A 74 10.88 -2.50 2.99
N PHE A 75 10.57 -3.50 3.84
CA PHE A 75 9.71 -4.60 3.46
C PHE A 75 8.29 -4.14 3.11
N ALA A 76 7.81 -3.04 3.72
CA ALA A 76 6.52 -2.45 3.37
C ALA A 76 6.47 -1.94 1.92
N PHE A 77 7.61 -1.45 1.41
CA PHE A 77 7.73 -0.89 0.05
C PHE A 77 8.27 -1.89 -0.97
N ALA A 78 8.75 -3.07 -0.55
CA ALA A 78 9.33 -4.08 -1.45
C ALA A 78 8.45 -4.41 -2.67
N PRO A 79 7.13 -4.66 -2.55
CA PRO A 79 6.30 -4.97 -3.72
C PRO A 79 6.12 -3.78 -4.65
N THR A 80 6.01 -2.56 -4.14
CA THR A 80 5.89 -1.37 -4.99
C THR A 80 7.18 -1.14 -5.77
N LEU A 81 8.34 -1.28 -5.13
CA LEU A 81 9.64 -1.19 -5.80
C LEU A 81 9.83 -2.31 -6.86
N ALA A 82 9.44 -3.54 -6.52
CA ALA A 82 9.49 -4.64 -7.49
C ALA A 82 8.57 -4.37 -8.69
N LEU A 83 7.35 -3.93 -8.45
CA LEU A 83 6.38 -3.63 -9.51
C LEU A 83 6.81 -2.45 -10.40
N THR A 84 7.45 -1.41 -9.86
CA THR A 84 7.96 -0.29 -10.65
C THR A 84 9.05 -0.71 -11.65
N ILE A 85 9.76 -1.81 -11.38
CA ILE A 85 10.78 -2.37 -12.28
C ILE A 85 10.16 -3.41 -13.22
N ILE A 86 9.36 -4.32 -12.69
CA ILE A 86 8.87 -5.49 -13.43
C ILE A 86 7.72 -5.10 -14.39
N ALA A 87 6.80 -4.23 -13.97
CA ALA A 87 5.66 -3.87 -14.79
C ALA A 87 6.04 -3.18 -16.11
N PRO A 88 6.97 -2.21 -16.17
CA PRO A 88 7.42 -1.63 -17.43
C PRO A 88 8.04 -2.68 -18.37
N ILE A 89 8.81 -3.62 -17.84
CA ILE A 89 9.44 -4.68 -18.64
C ILE A 89 8.34 -5.55 -19.29
N ILE A 90 7.35 -5.98 -18.50
CA ILE A 90 6.23 -6.78 -19.01
C ILE A 90 5.44 -5.99 -20.07
N ILE A 91 5.17 -4.71 -19.81
CA ILE A 91 4.46 -3.83 -20.74
C ILE A 91 5.23 -3.68 -22.06
N ILE A 92 6.54 -3.49 -22.02
CA ILE A 92 7.39 -3.38 -23.22
C ILE A 92 7.35 -4.69 -24.02
N PHE A 93 7.52 -5.84 -23.36
CA PHE A 93 7.41 -7.14 -24.02
C PHE A 93 6.03 -7.38 -24.62
N TRP A 94 4.98 -6.96 -23.93
CA TRP A 94 3.62 -7.07 -24.42
C TRP A 94 3.39 -6.20 -25.67
N PHE A 95 3.83 -4.92 -25.64
CA PHE A 95 3.77 -4.06 -26.83
C PHE A 95 4.59 -4.61 -27.99
N ALA A 96 5.79 -5.16 -27.72
CA ALA A 96 6.61 -5.80 -28.74
C ALA A 96 5.91 -7.02 -29.37
N SER A 97 5.17 -7.80 -28.59
CA SER A 97 4.39 -8.93 -29.12
C SER A 97 3.26 -8.47 -30.05
N LEU A 98 2.57 -7.36 -29.71
CA LEU A 98 1.54 -6.78 -30.58
C LEU A 98 2.09 -6.29 -31.93
N TYR A 99 3.34 -5.80 -31.94
CA TYR A 99 3.98 -5.29 -33.15
C TYR A 99 4.40 -6.40 -34.11
N ASN A 100 4.63 -7.62 -33.58
CA ASN A 100 5.03 -8.80 -34.38
C ASN A 100 3.83 -9.63 -34.89
N GLU A 101 2.61 -9.30 -34.48
CA GLU A 101 1.40 -9.94 -34.99
C GLU A 101 1.05 -9.31 -36.36
N GLU A 102 0.95 -10.12 -37.42
CA GLU A 102 0.54 -9.68 -38.75
C GLU A 102 -0.80 -8.93 -38.68
N ALA A 103 -0.91 -7.84 -39.40
CA ALA A 103 -2.03 -6.92 -39.36
C ALA A 103 -3.38 -7.67 -39.58
N GLY A 104 -4.16 -7.80 -38.51
CA GLY A 104 -5.53 -8.33 -38.53
C GLY A 104 -5.83 -9.42 -37.52
N ASN A 105 -4.86 -10.02 -36.87
CA ASN A 105 -5.10 -11.06 -35.87
C ASN A 105 -4.55 -10.63 -34.52
N ILE A 106 -5.41 -9.99 -33.70
CA ILE A 106 -5.05 -9.72 -32.30
C ILE A 106 -4.95 -11.08 -31.60
N GLY A 107 -3.73 -11.55 -31.36
CA GLY A 107 -3.49 -12.83 -30.71
C GLY A 107 -4.09 -12.89 -29.30
N VAL A 108 -4.41 -14.08 -28.86
CA VAL A 108 -4.93 -14.35 -27.50
C VAL A 108 -3.98 -13.80 -26.42
N SER A 109 -2.67 -13.77 -26.71
CA SER A 109 -1.63 -13.17 -25.85
C SER A 109 -1.85 -11.69 -25.53
N ALA A 110 -2.37 -10.93 -26.49
CA ALA A 110 -2.66 -9.50 -26.34
C ALA A 110 -3.76 -9.22 -25.30
N ILE A 111 -4.68 -10.15 -25.13
CA ILE A 111 -5.77 -10.07 -24.15
C ILE A 111 -5.36 -10.68 -22.81
N LEU A 112 -4.73 -11.85 -22.83
CA LEU A 112 -4.40 -12.58 -21.62
C LEU A 112 -3.24 -11.95 -20.83
N GLY A 113 -2.27 -11.30 -21.49
CA GLY A 113 -1.10 -10.69 -20.82
C GLY A 113 -1.48 -9.63 -19.77
N PRO A 114 -2.26 -8.58 -20.12
CA PRO A 114 -2.73 -7.59 -19.16
C PRO A 114 -3.59 -8.17 -18.04
N ILE A 115 -4.45 -9.14 -18.35
CA ILE A 115 -5.30 -9.81 -17.37
C ILE A 115 -4.43 -10.54 -16.34
N PHE A 116 -3.45 -11.30 -16.78
CA PHE A 116 -2.53 -12.02 -15.91
C PHE A 116 -1.71 -11.07 -15.03
N LEU A 117 -1.20 -9.98 -15.61
CA LEU A 117 -0.49 -8.95 -14.86
C LEU A 117 -1.38 -8.32 -13.79
N PHE A 118 -2.63 -7.99 -14.14
CA PHE A 118 -3.61 -7.45 -13.19
C PHE A 118 -3.81 -8.38 -11.98
N PHE A 119 -3.98 -9.68 -12.21
CA PHE A 119 -4.14 -10.66 -11.12
C PHE A 119 -2.89 -10.76 -10.23
N ILE A 120 -1.70 -10.73 -10.80
CA ILE A 120 -0.45 -10.73 -10.02
C ILE A 120 -0.37 -9.49 -9.14
N VAL A 121 -0.61 -8.31 -9.70
CA VAL A 121 -0.59 -7.04 -8.95
C VAL A 121 -1.63 -7.04 -7.85
N ALA A 122 -2.84 -7.53 -8.13
CA ALA A 122 -3.92 -7.63 -7.16
C ALA A 122 -3.56 -8.57 -5.99
N ILE A 123 -3.02 -9.75 -6.27
CA ILE A 123 -2.59 -10.71 -5.24
C ILE A 123 -1.48 -10.11 -4.38
N VAL A 124 -0.46 -9.51 -5.00
CA VAL A 124 0.62 -8.83 -4.28
C VAL A 124 0.06 -7.71 -3.41
N GLY A 125 -0.84 -6.87 -3.94
CA GLY A 125 -1.49 -5.80 -3.19
C GLY A 125 -2.28 -6.31 -1.98
N ILE A 126 -3.04 -7.40 -2.14
CA ILE A 126 -3.79 -8.03 -1.06
C ILE A 126 -2.85 -8.57 0.03
N VAL A 127 -1.81 -9.29 -0.34
CA VAL A 127 -0.87 -9.88 0.62
C VAL A 127 -0.15 -8.78 1.41
N TRP A 128 0.39 -7.79 0.74
CA TRP A 128 1.15 -6.72 1.41
C TRP A 128 0.26 -5.68 2.09
N GLY A 129 -0.87 -5.30 1.48
CA GLY A 129 -1.75 -4.27 2.02
C GLY A 129 -2.74 -4.77 3.07
N ILE A 130 -3.11 -6.06 3.05
CA ILE A 130 -4.12 -6.62 3.94
C ILE A 130 -3.55 -7.72 4.84
N VAL A 131 -2.97 -8.78 4.25
CA VAL A 131 -2.57 -9.96 5.05
C VAL A 131 -1.50 -9.61 6.06
N PHE A 132 -0.40 -8.97 5.64
CA PHE A 132 0.67 -8.59 6.57
C PHE A 132 0.20 -7.59 7.67
N PRO A 133 -0.52 -6.51 7.36
CA PRO A 133 -1.08 -5.65 8.41
C PRO A 133 -2.09 -6.32 9.34
N CYS A 134 -2.74 -7.42 8.93
CA CYS A 134 -3.62 -8.21 9.79
C CYS A 134 -2.87 -9.17 10.72
N MET A 135 -1.59 -9.44 10.50
CA MET A 135 -0.81 -10.36 11.35
C MET A 135 -0.76 -9.91 12.81
N PRO A 136 -0.62 -10.84 13.78
CA PRO A 136 -0.51 -10.48 15.19
C PRO A 136 0.76 -9.69 15.47
N SER A 137 0.66 -8.75 16.41
CA SER A 137 1.80 -8.00 16.92
C SER A 137 2.80 -8.93 17.58
N GLN A 138 4.08 -8.63 17.41
CA GLN A 138 5.15 -9.36 18.07
C GLN A 138 5.06 -9.13 19.60
N LYS A 139 5.09 -10.22 20.38
CA LYS A 139 5.02 -10.15 21.84
C LYS A 139 6.26 -9.45 22.42
N GLY A 140 6.05 -8.67 23.47
CA GLY A 140 7.12 -7.95 24.17
C GLY A 140 7.73 -6.81 23.35
N THR A 141 8.86 -6.31 23.83
CA THR A 141 9.64 -5.27 23.17
C THR A 141 10.46 -5.86 22.03
N ASN A 142 10.48 -5.22 20.88
CA ASN A 142 11.35 -5.56 19.77
C ASN A 142 12.32 -4.41 19.45
N LYS A 143 13.14 -4.57 18.42
CA LYS A 143 14.12 -3.53 18.01
C LYS A 143 13.54 -2.16 17.65
N TYR A 144 12.22 -2.07 17.48
CA TYR A 144 11.51 -0.83 17.12
C TYR A 144 10.75 -0.21 18.30
N GLY A 145 10.70 -0.89 19.45
CA GLY A 145 10.08 -0.36 20.66
C GLY A 145 9.14 -1.33 21.38
N PRO A 146 8.46 -0.84 22.44
CA PRO A 146 7.53 -1.62 23.23
C PRO A 146 6.29 -2.00 22.41
N ASN A 147 5.60 -3.04 22.89
CA ASN A 147 4.35 -3.49 22.28
C ASN A 147 3.26 -2.41 22.47
N PRO A 148 2.57 -1.96 21.42
CA PRO A 148 1.51 -0.93 21.51
C PRO A 148 0.26 -1.36 22.28
N TYR A 149 0.20 -2.61 22.72
CA TYR A 149 -0.89 -3.16 23.55
C TYR A 149 -0.50 -3.37 25.03
N GLN A 150 0.70 -2.96 25.44
CA GLN A 150 1.19 -2.99 26.82
C GLN A 150 1.20 -1.59 27.44
#